data_92bdf4e68c20faf4edc3677d44226665
#
_entry.id   92bdf4e68c20faf4edc3677d44226665
#
_cell.length_a   1.000
_cell.length_b   1.000
_cell.length_c   1.000
_cell.angle_alpha   90.00
_cell.angle_beta   90.00
_cell.angle_gamma   90.00
#
_symmetry.space_group_name_H-M   'P 1'
#
loop_
_entity.id
_entity.type
_entity.pdbx_description
1 polymer ?
#
loop_
_entity_poly.entity_id
_entity_poly.type
_entity_poly.pdbx_seq_one_letter_code
_entity_poly.pdbx_strand_id
1 'polypeptide(L)'
;ISRQLWWGHRIPAYYCDECGEMVVSKNAPEKCPKCGCTHMTQDPDTLDTWFSSALWPFSTLGWPEKTEDLDYFYPNDVLVTGYDIIFFWVIRMIFSGYEQMGKAPFHTVLFHGLVRDSQGRKMSKSLGNGIDPLEVIDKYGADALRLTLITGNAPGNDMRFYWERVEASRNFANKVWNASRFIMMNLEGMEVTKPAISDLAPEDKWILSAVNTLTKDVTENMDKFELGIAVQKVYDFIWDEFCDW
;
A
#
# COMPACT_ATOMS: atom_id res chain seq x y z
N ILE A 1 19.35 -15.65 -7.48
CA ILE A 1 19.29 -14.39 -8.24
C ILE A 1 19.18 -14.69 -9.75
N SER A 2 19.88 -15.67 -10.30
CA SER A 2 19.77 -16.04 -11.71
C SER A 2 18.49 -16.81 -12.03
N ARG A 3 17.92 -16.57 -13.21
CA ARG A 3 16.76 -17.28 -13.78
C ARG A 3 17.04 -17.62 -15.23
N GLN A 4 16.57 -18.80 -15.64
CA GLN A 4 16.66 -19.32 -17.01
C GLN A 4 15.41 -18.93 -17.77
N LEU A 5 15.22 -17.61 -17.98
CA LEU A 5 14.07 -17.04 -18.67
C LEU A 5 14.48 -16.49 -20.03
N TRP A 6 13.60 -16.59 -21.00
CA TRP A 6 13.80 -16.00 -22.32
C TRP A 6 13.82 -14.46 -22.27
N TRP A 7 13.05 -13.87 -21.36
CA TRP A 7 12.90 -12.42 -21.22
C TRP A 7 13.31 -11.96 -19.83
N GLY A 8 14.13 -10.92 -19.77
CA GLY A 8 14.58 -10.32 -18.50
C GLY A 8 15.88 -9.54 -18.67
N HIS A 9 16.41 -9.03 -17.57
CA HIS A 9 17.70 -8.36 -17.52
C HIS A 9 18.82 -9.43 -17.54
N ARG A 10 19.51 -9.53 -18.65
CA ARG A 10 20.61 -10.49 -18.78
C ARG A 10 21.74 -10.18 -17.82
N ILE A 11 22.30 -11.20 -17.19
CA ILE A 11 23.38 -11.05 -16.21
C ILE A 11 24.60 -10.44 -16.92
N PRO A 12 25.17 -9.31 -16.43
CA PRO A 12 26.29 -8.62 -17.08
C PRO A 12 27.64 -9.24 -16.72
N ALA A 13 27.72 -10.56 -16.70
CA ALA A 13 28.94 -11.34 -16.49
C ALA A 13 29.39 -11.98 -17.79
N TYR A 14 30.69 -11.92 -18.05
CA TYR A 14 31.32 -12.45 -19.25
C TYR A 14 32.44 -13.41 -18.85
N TYR A 15 32.45 -14.57 -19.43
CA TYR A 15 33.41 -15.63 -19.17
C TYR A 15 34.39 -15.73 -20.32
N CYS A 16 35.68 -15.79 -20.01
CA CYS A 16 36.72 -16.02 -21.02
C CYS A 16 36.68 -17.46 -21.49
N ASP A 17 36.57 -17.69 -22.80
CA ASP A 17 36.48 -19.03 -23.37
C ASP A 17 37.77 -19.82 -23.23
N GLU A 18 38.94 -19.16 -23.02
CA GLU A 18 40.22 -19.84 -22.87
C GLU A 18 40.59 -20.12 -21.41
N CYS A 19 40.48 -19.14 -20.52
CA CYS A 19 40.98 -19.29 -19.15
C CYS A 19 39.88 -19.30 -18.06
N GLY A 20 38.61 -19.16 -18.47
CA GLY A 20 37.46 -19.18 -17.55
C GLY A 20 37.34 -17.95 -16.63
N GLU A 21 38.18 -16.93 -16.81
CA GLU A 21 38.09 -15.70 -16.00
C GLU A 21 36.74 -15.01 -16.21
N MET A 22 36.11 -14.60 -15.12
CA MET A 22 34.82 -13.90 -15.14
C MET A 22 35.04 -12.40 -15.00
N VAL A 23 34.42 -11.63 -15.89
CA VAL A 23 34.43 -10.17 -15.86
C VAL A 23 33.00 -9.66 -15.77
N VAL A 24 32.71 -8.83 -14.78
CA VAL A 24 31.43 -8.13 -14.69
C VAL A 24 31.59 -6.76 -15.35
N SER A 25 30.83 -6.51 -16.40
CA SER A 25 30.93 -5.28 -17.18
C SER A 25 29.59 -4.90 -17.81
N LYS A 26 29.35 -3.60 -17.93
CA LYS A 26 28.15 -3.03 -18.58
C LYS A 26 28.08 -3.41 -20.08
N ASN A 27 29.23 -3.46 -20.72
CA ASN A 27 29.38 -3.84 -22.13
C ASN A 27 30.33 -5.05 -22.22
N ALA A 28 30.25 -5.80 -23.31
CA ALA A 28 31.16 -6.91 -23.56
C ALA A 28 32.61 -6.41 -23.53
N PRO A 29 33.50 -7.03 -22.71
CA PRO A 29 34.90 -6.67 -22.68
C PRO A 29 35.57 -6.99 -24.02
N GLU A 30 36.46 -6.14 -24.53
CA GLU A 30 37.20 -6.38 -25.76
C GLU A 30 38.25 -7.52 -25.61
N LYS A 31 38.80 -7.65 -24.40
CA LYS A 31 39.84 -8.63 -24.07
C LYS A 31 39.69 -9.12 -22.64
N CYS A 32 40.01 -10.37 -22.40
CA CYS A 32 40.16 -10.94 -21.07
C CYS A 32 41.33 -10.23 -20.33
N PRO A 33 41.12 -9.68 -19.14
CA PRO A 33 42.18 -9.00 -18.39
C PRO A 33 43.29 -9.93 -17.92
N LYS A 34 43.05 -11.25 -17.90
CA LYS A 34 44.00 -12.23 -17.40
C LYS A 34 44.89 -12.83 -18.50
N CYS A 35 44.29 -13.25 -19.61
CA CYS A 35 45.03 -13.94 -20.69
C CYS A 35 45.06 -13.18 -22.01
N GLY A 36 44.32 -12.09 -22.16
CA GLY A 36 44.27 -11.29 -23.39
C GLY A 36 43.37 -11.87 -24.49
N CYS A 37 42.71 -13.00 -24.27
CA CYS A 37 41.76 -13.59 -25.21
C CYS A 37 40.63 -12.62 -25.55
N THR A 38 40.25 -12.56 -26.83
CA THR A 38 39.17 -11.68 -27.33
C THR A 38 37.80 -12.36 -27.36
N HIS A 39 37.75 -13.68 -27.08
CA HIS A 39 36.49 -14.42 -27.03
C HIS A 39 35.97 -14.49 -25.60
N MET A 40 34.89 -13.74 -25.40
CA MET A 40 34.20 -13.64 -24.09
C MET A 40 32.73 -13.98 -24.29
N THR A 41 32.24 -14.97 -23.58
CA THR A 41 30.85 -15.42 -23.65
C THR A 41 30.05 -14.83 -22.48
N GLN A 42 28.97 -14.11 -22.78
CA GLN A 42 28.07 -13.56 -21.75
C GLN A 42 27.24 -14.66 -21.10
N ASP A 43 27.02 -14.54 -19.78
CA ASP A 43 26.12 -15.41 -19.04
C ASP A 43 24.74 -15.49 -19.73
N PRO A 44 24.21 -16.68 -20.00
CA PRO A 44 22.91 -16.83 -20.68
C PRO A 44 21.71 -16.53 -19.81
N ASP A 45 21.89 -16.53 -18.49
CA ASP A 45 20.80 -16.35 -17.53
C ASP A 45 20.39 -14.87 -17.40
N THR A 46 19.20 -14.67 -16.85
CA THR A 46 18.66 -13.34 -16.51
C THR A 46 18.62 -13.15 -15.01
N LEU A 47 18.67 -11.90 -14.59
CA LEU A 47 18.41 -11.53 -13.18
C LEU A 47 16.94 -11.73 -12.84
N ASP A 48 16.69 -12.27 -11.65
CA ASP A 48 15.35 -12.38 -11.08
C ASP A 48 14.69 -11.01 -10.97
N THR A 49 13.38 -10.97 -11.17
CA THR A 49 12.58 -9.75 -11.03
C THR A 49 12.74 -9.09 -9.65
N TRP A 50 12.92 -9.89 -8.59
CA TRP A 50 13.16 -9.39 -7.25
C TRP A 50 14.49 -8.66 -7.07
N PHE A 51 15.44 -8.85 -7.97
CA PHE A 51 16.70 -8.10 -7.97
C PHE A 51 16.46 -6.61 -8.27
N SER A 52 15.79 -6.31 -9.38
CA SER A 52 15.48 -4.93 -9.76
C SER A 52 14.41 -4.31 -8.86
N SER A 53 13.44 -5.10 -8.39
CA SER A 53 12.41 -4.66 -7.43
C SER A 53 13.01 -4.17 -6.11
N ALA A 54 14.18 -4.69 -5.73
CA ALA A 54 14.90 -4.25 -4.52
C ALA A 54 15.44 -2.81 -4.62
N LEU A 55 15.59 -2.29 -5.82
CA LEU A 55 16.10 -0.94 -6.07
C LEU A 55 15.00 0.13 -6.03
N TRP A 56 13.74 -0.28 -5.99
CA TRP A 56 12.58 0.60 -6.14
C TRP A 56 12.59 1.84 -5.24
N PRO A 57 12.92 1.77 -3.93
CA PRO A 57 12.83 2.93 -3.03
C PRO A 57 13.71 4.11 -3.43
N PHE A 58 14.75 3.90 -4.22
CA PHE A 58 15.69 4.93 -4.64
C PHE A 58 15.84 5.05 -6.16
N SER A 59 15.67 3.96 -6.92
CA SER A 59 15.80 4.01 -8.39
C SER A 59 14.71 4.85 -9.05
N THR A 60 13.48 4.85 -8.51
CA THR A 60 12.37 5.69 -8.99
C THR A 60 12.55 7.17 -8.70
N LEU A 61 13.44 7.51 -7.78
CA LEU A 61 13.78 8.88 -7.40
C LEU A 61 15.02 9.41 -8.14
N GLY A 62 15.49 8.66 -9.14
CA GLY A 62 16.57 9.08 -10.04
C GLY A 62 17.94 8.49 -9.77
N TRP A 63 18.10 7.63 -8.72
CA TRP A 63 19.38 6.93 -8.51
C TRP A 63 19.82 6.17 -9.79
N PRO A 64 21.11 6.18 -10.17
CA PRO A 64 22.30 6.58 -9.39
C PRO A 64 22.63 8.09 -9.40
N GLU A 65 21.86 8.91 -10.09
CA GLU A 65 22.06 10.36 -10.11
C GLU A 65 21.63 10.97 -8.76
N LYS A 66 22.26 12.08 -8.41
CA LYS A 66 21.84 12.89 -7.25
C LYS A 66 20.74 13.83 -7.71
N THR A 67 19.51 13.57 -7.31
CA THR A 67 18.33 14.38 -7.64
C THR A 67 17.75 15.02 -6.39
N GLU A 68 17.00 16.11 -6.55
CA GLU A 68 16.26 16.76 -5.45
C GLU A 68 15.21 15.79 -4.85
N ASP A 69 14.55 15.00 -5.68
CA ASP A 69 13.58 14.00 -5.24
C ASP A 69 14.24 12.91 -4.37
N LEU A 70 15.43 12.44 -4.75
CA LEU A 70 16.16 11.46 -3.97
C LEU A 70 16.59 12.02 -2.61
N ASP A 71 17.05 13.27 -2.57
CA ASP A 71 17.46 13.91 -1.32
C ASP A 71 16.27 14.20 -0.39
N TYR A 72 15.08 14.47 -0.95
CA TYR A 72 13.89 14.80 -0.19
C TYR A 72 13.09 13.55 0.26
N PHE A 73 12.86 12.59 -0.64
CA PHE A 73 11.96 11.46 -0.40
C PHE A 73 12.65 10.19 0.11
N TYR A 74 13.99 10.15 0.14
CA TYR A 74 14.72 9.00 0.67
C TYR A 74 15.42 9.31 2.00
N PRO A 75 15.17 8.56 3.08
CA PRO A 75 14.27 7.39 3.22
C PRO A 75 12.80 7.74 3.11
N ASN A 76 11.99 6.78 2.63
CA ASN A 76 10.53 6.91 2.65
C ASN A 76 10.00 6.77 4.09
N ASP A 77 8.83 7.35 4.38
CA ASP A 77 8.23 7.27 5.71
C ASP A 77 7.64 5.89 5.97
N VAL A 78 6.76 5.41 5.07
CA VAL A 78 6.02 4.15 5.26
C VAL A 78 6.01 3.33 3.99
N LEU A 79 6.42 2.07 4.09
CA LEU A 79 6.17 1.05 3.07
C LEU A 79 4.94 0.23 3.49
N VAL A 80 3.95 0.11 2.59
CA VAL A 80 2.77 -0.74 2.79
C VAL A 80 2.82 -1.93 1.85
N THR A 81 2.76 -3.15 2.37
CA THR A 81 2.82 -4.37 1.56
C THR A 81 2.15 -5.57 2.25
N GLY A 82 1.87 -6.63 1.49
CA GLY A 82 1.46 -7.91 2.04
C GLY A 82 2.60 -8.60 2.81
N TYR A 83 2.25 -9.34 3.85
CA TYR A 83 3.24 -10.08 4.64
C TYR A 83 3.91 -11.21 3.85
N ASP A 84 3.30 -11.71 2.79
CA ASP A 84 3.79 -12.85 2.02
C ASP A 84 5.05 -12.57 1.20
N ILE A 85 5.39 -11.30 1.00
CA ILE A 85 6.60 -10.89 0.27
C ILE A 85 7.65 -10.17 1.14
N ILE A 86 7.63 -10.39 2.45
CA ILE A 86 8.64 -9.85 3.37
C ILE A 86 10.05 -10.25 2.93
N PHE A 87 10.29 -11.54 2.70
CA PHE A 87 11.61 -12.07 2.33
C PHE A 87 12.00 -11.80 0.88
N PHE A 88 11.02 -11.74 -0.02
CA PHE A 88 11.29 -11.53 -1.44
C PHE A 88 11.50 -10.06 -1.80
N TRP A 89 10.81 -9.15 -1.12
CA TRP A 89 10.82 -7.74 -1.46
C TRP A 89 11.35 -6.84 -0.35
N VAL A 90 10.75 -6.87 0.83
CA VAL A 90 11.08 -5.94 1.92
C VAL A 90 12.53 -6.07 2.36
N ILE A 91 12.97 -7.29 2.69
CA ILE A 91 14.35 -7.58 3.11
C ILE A 91 15.35 -7.18 2.01
N ARG A 92 15.00 -7.45 0.74
CA ARG A 92 15.87 -7.10 -0.39
C ARG A 92 16.02 -5.60 -0.58
N MET A 93 14.94 -4.83 -0.41
CA MET A 93 15.01 -3.37 -0.40
C MET A 93 15.88 -2.84 0.75
N ILE A 94 15.79 -3.46 1.93
CA ILE A 94 16.57 -3.05 3.09
C ILE A 94 18.08 -3.22 2.83
N PHE A 95 18.52 -4.42 2.42
CA PHE A 95 19.96 -4.61 2.21
C PHE A 95 20.48 -3.85 0.99
N SER A 96 19.67 -3.71 -0.09
CA SER A 96 20.04 -2.87 -1.24
C SER A 96 20.14 -1.39 -0.86
N GLY A 97 19.23 -0.90 0.00
CA GLY A 97 19.28 0.44 0.54
C GLY A 97 20.56 0.71 1.35
N TYR A 98 20.91 -0.21 2.24
CA TYR A 98 22.17 -0.08 2.98
C TYR A 98 23.39 -0.14 2.08
N GLU A 99 23.43 -1.05 1.11
CA GLU A 99 24.55 -1.20 0.19
C GLU A 99 24.74 0.01 -0.73
N GLN A 100 23.65 0.54 -1.30
CA GLN A 100 23.72 1.60 -2.30
C GLN A 100 23.60 3.01 -1.73
N MET A 101 22.84 3.19 -0.65
CA MET A 101 22.52 4.49 -0.07
C MET A 101 23.09 4.71 1.33
N GLY A 102 23.65 3.66 1.97
CA GLY A 102 24.24 3.72 3.30
C GLY A 102 23.22 3.83 4.46
N LYS A 103 21.94 3.77 4.19
CA LYS A 103 20.87 3.90 5.20
C LYS A 103 19.61 3.10 4.82
N ALA A 104 18.74 2.83 5.80
CA ALA A 104 17.48 2.13 5.59
C ALA A 104 16.59 2.87 4.57
N PRO A 105 15.84 2.14 3.70
CA PRO A 105 15.02 2.76 2.66
C PRO A 105 13.68 3.32 3.17
N PHE A 106 13.22 2.97 4.37
CA PHE A 106 11.98 3.43 4.98
C PHE A 106 12.06 3.33 6.50
N HIS A 107 11.23 4.14 7.17
CA HIS A 107 11.16 4.18 8.64
C HIS A 107 10.20 3.12 9.20
N THR A 108 9.09 2.92 8.54
CA THR A 108 8.03 1.99 8.98
C THR A 108 7.64 1.05 7.85
N VAL A 109 7.33 -0.20 8.19
CA VAL A 109 6.72 -1.17 7.27
C VAL A 109 5.39 -1.61 7.84
N LEU A 110 4.30 -1.29 7.15
CA LEU A 110 2.96 -1.75 7.48
C LEU A 110 2.62 -3.00 6.67
N PHE A 111 2.47 -4.12 7.35
CA PHE A 111 2.06 -5.38 6.73
C PHE A 111 0.56 -5.56 6.80
N HIS A 112 -0.09 -5.63 5.66
CA HIS A 112 -1.50 -6.02 5.57
C HIS A 112 -1.65 -7.51 5.29
N GLY A 113 -2.80 -8.07 5.66
CA GLY A 113 -3.18 -9.44 5.31
C GLY A 113 -3.63 -9.55 3.85
N LEU A 114 -3.84 -10.79 3.40
CA LEU A 114 -4.35 -11.07 2.06
C LEU A 114 -5.88 -11.13 2.06
N VAL A 115 -6.48 -10.67 0.97
CA VAL A 115 -7.90 -10.87 0.72
C VAL A 115 -8.09 -12.27 0.16
N ARG A 116 -8.91 -13.08 0.84
CA ARG A 116 -9.25 -14.46 0.47
C ARG A 116 -10.70 -14.56 0.03
N ASP A 117 -11.04 -15.61 -0.69
CA ASP A 117 -12.42 -15.89 -1.03
C ASP A 117 -13.27 -16.20 0.22
N SER A 118 -14.59 -16.34 0.04
CA SER A 118 -15.52 -16.62 1.15
C SER A 118 -15.23 -17.93 1.89
N GLN A 119 -14.51 -18.87 1.26
CA GLN A 119 -14.09 -20.13 1.86
C GLN A 119 -12.71 -20.03 2.54
N GLY A 120 -12.05 -18.88 2.48
CA GLY A 120 -10.73 -18.65 3.06
C GLY A 120 -9.55 -19.09 2.18
N ARG A 121 -9.79 -19.45 0.91
CA ARG A 121 -8.74 -19.86 -0.02
C ARG A 121 -8.07 -18.63 -0.63
N LYS A 122 -6.77 -18.73 -0.90
CA LYS A 122 -6.04 -17.68 -1.63
C LYS A 122 -6.63 -17.51 -3.02
N MET A 123 -6.94 -16.28 -3.42
CA MET A 123 -7.40 -15.98 -4.75
C MET A 123 -6.30 -16.21 -5.78
N SER A 124 -6.60 -16.91 -6.86
CA SER A 124 -5.67 -17.15 -7.97
C SER A 124 -6.37 -17.25 -9.30
N LYS A 125 -5.66 -16.91 -10.38
CA LYS A 125 -6.18 -17.05 -11.74
C LYS A 125 -6.51 -18.51 -12.10
N SER A 126 -5.70 -19.46 -11.59
CA SER A 126 -5.88 -20.89 -11.86
C SER A 126 -7.11 -21.48 -11.19
N LEU A 127 -7.53 -20.93 -10.04
CA LEU A 127 -8.76 -21.36 -9.35
C LEU A 127 -10.00 -20.63 -9.83
N GLY A 128 -9.88 -19.56 -10.61
CA GLY A 128 -11.01 -18.76 -11.07
C GLY A 128 -11.83 -18.12 -9.94
N ASN A 129 -11.24 -17.99 -8.74
CA ASN A 129 -11.89 -17.43 -7.54
C ASN A 129 -11.48 -15.98 -7.26
N GLY A 130 -10.81 -15.35 -8.22
CA GLY A 130 -10.46 -13.93 -8.13
C GLY A 130 -11.69 -13.04 -8.29
N ILE A 131 -11.73 -11.95 -7.55
CA ILE A 131 -12.77 -10.93 -7.65
C ILE A 131 -12.15 -9.71 -8.30
N ASP A 132 -12.73 -9.26 -9.41
CA ASP A 132 -12.30 -8.04 -10.07
C ASP A 132 -12.79 -6.82 -9.27
N PRO A 133 -11.91 -5.98 -8.75
CA PRO A 133 -12.31 -4.79 -8.02
C PRO A 133 -13.13 -3.81 -8.88
N LEU A 134 -12.94 -3.79 -10.20
CA LEU A 134 -13.72 -2.92 -11.08
C LEU A 134 -15.18 -3.37 -11.17
N GLU A 135 -15.45 -4.69 -11.23
CA GLU A 135 -16.82 -5.21 -11.16
C GLU A 135 -17.51 -4.86 -9.85
N VAL A 136 -16.75 -4.87 -8.73
CA VAL A 136 -17.28 -4.45 -7.42
C VAL A 136 -17.63 -2.98 -7.43
N ILE A 137 -16.74 -2.14 -7.99
CA ILE A 137 -16.92 -0.69 -8.08
C ILE A 137 -18.14 -0.35 -8.95
N ASP A 138 -18.28 -0.99 -10.10
CA ASP A 138 -19.41 -0.77 -10.99
C ASP A 138 -20.77 -1.11 -10.35
N LYS A 139 -20.78 -2.15 -9.51
CA LYS A 139 -22.01 -2.63 -8.87
C LYS A 139 -22.35 -1.89 -7.56
N TYR A 140 -21.36 -1.57 -6.76
CA TYR A 140 -21.56 -1.07 -5.38
C TYR A 140 -20.94 0.31 -5.12
N GLY A 141 -20.10 0.81 -6.01
CA GLY A 141 -19.34 2.03 -5.84
C GLY A 141 -17.97 1.83 -5.17
N ALA A 142 -17.05 2.74 -5.48
CA ALA A 142 -15.68 2.69 -4.97
C ALA A 142 -15.60 2.82 -3.45
N ASP A 143 -16.44 3.67 -2.85
CA ASP A 143 -16.46 3.88 -1.40
C ASP A 143 -16.88 2.63 -0.64
N ALA A 144 -17.85 1.86 -1.17
CA ALA A 144 -18.26 0.60 -0.59
C ALA A 144 -17.12 -0.42 -0.55
N LEU A 145 -16.38 -0.56 -1.65
CA LEU A 145 -15.21 -1.45 -1.71
C LEU A 145 -14.12 -1.01 -0.74
N ARG A 146 -13.76 0.28 -0.75
CA ARG A 146 -12.71 0.83 0.12
C ARG A 146 -13.03 0.68 1.59
N LEU A 147 -14.27 0.99 1.98
CA LEU A 147 -14.74 0.82 3.36
C LEU A 147 -14.70 -0.66 3.78
N THR A 148 -15.15 -1.57 2.91
CA THR A 148 -15.13 -3.00 3.17
C THR A 148 -13.70 -3.52 3.43
N LEU A 149 -12.72 -3.06 2.65
CA LEU A 149 -11.33 -3.50 2.75
C LEU A 149 -10.63 -3.01 4.00
N ILE A 150 -11.04 -1.85 4.54
CA ILE A 150 -10.38 -1.28 5.72
C ILE A 150 -11.09 -1.65 7.03
N THR A 151 -12.40 -1.89 6.98
CA THR A 151 -13.21 -2.20 8.18
C THR A 151 -12.93 -3.61 8.67
N GLY A 152 -12.64 -3.75 9.96
CA GLY A 152 -12.37 -5.05 10.59
C GLY A 152 -11.04 -5.68 10.18
N ASN A 153 -10.15 -4.90 9.57
CA ASN A 153 -8.82 -5.35 9.18
C ASN A 153 -7.82 -5.04 10.31
N ALA A 154 -7.06 -6.05 10.70
CA ALA A 154 -5.94 -5.91 11.62
C ALA A 154 -4.63 -6.18 10.86
N PRO A 155 -3.53 -5.46 11.17
CA PRO A 155 -2.25 -5.67 10.52
C PRO A 155 -1.83 -7.15 10.51
N GLY A 156 -1.39 -7.65 9.35
CA GLY A 156 -0.92 -9.02 9.19
C GLY A 156 -1.98 -10.12 9.15
N ASN A 157 -3.25 -9.81 9.34
CA ASN A 157 -4.33 -10.79 9.33
C ASN A 157 -5.08 -10.82 7.98
N ASP A 158 -5.29 -12.04 7.48
CA ASP A 158 -6.07 -12.23 6.25
C ASP A 158 -7.55 -11.93 6.48
N MET A 159 -8.21 -11.37 5.47
CA MET A 159 -9.65 -11.17 5.49
C MET A 159 -10.35 -12.02 4.42
N ARG A 160 -11.56 -12.50 4.74
CA ARG A 160 -12.43 -13.13 3.75
C ARG A 160 -13.31 -12.10 3.12
N PHE A 161 -13.41 -12.14 1.79
CA PHE A 161 -14.28 -11.27 1.04
C PHE A 161 -15.70 -11.86 0.99
N TYR A 162 -16.69 -11.05 1.37
CA TYR A 162 -18.10 -11.36 1.30
C TYR A 162 -18.85 -10.21 0.62
N TRP A 163 -19.71 -10.54 -0.33
CA TRP A 163 -20.52 -9.57 -1.05
C TRP A 163 -21.49 -8.81 -0.13
N GLU A 164 -22.00 -9.49 0.89
CA GLU A 164 -22.88 -8.91 1.91
C GLU A 164 -22.19 -7.80 2.70
N ARG A 165 -20.88 -7.91 2.92
CA ARG A 165 -20.09 -6.83 3.55
C ARG A 165 -19.97 -5.61 2.65
N VAL A 166 -19.79 -5.81 1.35
CA VAL A 166 -19.74 -4.70 0.40
C VAL A 166 -21.09 -4.00 0.33
N GLU A 167 -22.17 -4.75 0.34
CA GLU A 167 -23.52 -4.19 0.37
C GLU A 167 -23.79 -3.40 1.66
N ALA A 168 -23.38 -3.90 2.83
CA ALA A 168 -23.47 -3.19 4.10
C ALA A 168 -22.66 -1.88 4.06
N SER A 169 -21.46 -1.91 3.51
CA SER A 169 -20.62 -0.71 3.34
C SER A 169 -21.26 0.32 2.40
N ARG A 170 -21.90 -0.11 1.31
CA ARG A 170 -22.69 0.77 0.43
C ARG A 170 -23.86 1.41 1.18
N ASN A 171 -24.57 0.64 1.99
CA ASN A 171 -25.69 1.14 2.76
C ASN A 171 -25.25 2.18 3.80
N PHE A 172 -24.08 1.98 4.41
CA PHE A 172 -23.49 2.98 5.29
C PHE A 172 -23.12 4.27 4.54
N ALA A 173 -22.48 4.18 3.39
CA ALA A 173 -22.17 5.35 2.55
C ALA A 173 -23.46 6.11 2.16
N ASN A 174 -24.54 5.38 1.83
CA ASN A 174 -25.83 5.98 1.56
C ASN A 174 -26.47 6.63 2.81
N LYS A 175 -26.27 6.07 4.01
CA LYS A 175 -26.72 6.70 5.26
C LYS A 175 -26.05 8.05 5.45
N VAL A 176 -24.73 8.12 5.29
CA VAL A 176 -23.95 9.38 5.38
C VAL A 176 -24.44 10.40 4.34
N TRP A 177 -24.63 9.97 3.10
CA TRP A 177 -25.16 10.81 2.03
C TRP A 177 -26.55 11.37 2.37
N ASN A 178 -27.47 10.53 2.84
CA ASN A 178 -28.82 10.95 3.15
C ASN A 178 -28.88 11.87 4.37
N ALA A 179 -28.07 11.62 5.40
CA ALA A 179 -27.94 12.52 6.55
C ALA A 179 -27.43 13.91 6.10
N SER A 180 -26.41 13.94 5.25
CA SER A 180 -25.88 15.19 4.68
C SER A 180 -26.93 15.94 3.86
N ARG A 181 -27.68 15.22 3.00
CA ARG A 181 -28.79 15.82 2.23
C ARG A 181 -29.88 16.39 3.14
N PHE A 182 -30.25 15.65 4.18
CA PHE A 182 -31.24 16.10 5.13
C PHE A 182 -30.81 17.43 5.79
N ILE A 183 -29.58 17.53 6.24
CA ILE A 183 -29.01 18.76 6.79
C ILE A 183 -29.09 19.90 5.76
N MET A 184 -28.60 19.68 4.54
CA MET A 184 -28.58 20.71 3.50
C MET A 184 -29.97 21.21 3.14
N MET A 185 -30.97 20.32 3.06
CA MET A 185 -32.35 20.69 2.77
C MET A 185 -32.97 21.58 3.90
N ASN A 186 -32.58 21.34 5.13
CA ASN A 186 -33.06 22.13 6.28
C ASN A 186 -32.32 23.48 6.42
N LEU A 187 -31.17 23.62 5.78
CA LEU A 187 -30.39 24.86 5.77
C LEU A 187 -30.67 25.74 4.55
N GLU A 188 -31.47 25.27 3.60
CA GLU A 188 -31.77 26.00 2.36
C GLU A 188 -32.46 27.37 2.68
N GLY A 189 -31.82 28.43 2.18
CA GLY A 189 -32.30 29.82 2.42
C GLY A 189 -31.97 30.39 3.79
N MET A 190 -31.21 29.67 4.62
CA MET A 190 -30.78 30.16 5.92
C MET A 190 -29.35 30.70 5.86
N GLU A 191 -29.08 31.78 6.56
CA GLU A 191 -27.71 32.23 6.84
C GLU A 191 -27.17 31.42 8.01
N VAL A 192 -26.19 30.51 7.69
CA VAL A 192 -25.60 29.65 8.69
C VAL A 192 -24.45 30.37 9.38
N THR A 193 -24.64 30.66 10.68
CA THR A 193 -23.61 31.26 11.54
C THR A 193 -23.20 30.27 12.63
N LYS A 194 -21.93 30.33 13.05
CA LYS A 194 -21.50 29.53 14.21
C LYS A 194 -22.04 30.11 15.49
N PRO A 195 -22.88 29.36 16.23
CA PRO A 195 -23.45 29.88 17.51
C PRO A 195 -22.34 29.98 18.57
N ALA A 196 -22.56 30.86 19.54
CA ALA A 196 -21.73 30.89 20.74
C ALA A 196 -22.00 29.64 21.61
N ILE A 197 -20.93 29.14 22.27
CA ILE A 197 -21.06 27.95 23.13
C ILE A 197 -22.11 28.12 24.24
N SER A 198 -22.30 29.37 24.73
CA SER A 198 -23.32 29.71 25.70
C SER A 198 -24.75 29.43 25.22
N ASP A 199 -24.98 29.57 23.92
CA ASP A 199 -26.31 29.50 23.29
C ASP A 199 -26.70 28.09 22.88
N LEU A 200 -25.76 27.14 22.97
CA LEU A 200 -26.00 25.74 22.66
C LEU A 200 -26.81 25.03 23.73
N ALA A 201 -27.76 24.21 23.31
CA ALA A 201 -28.48 23.30 24.18
C ALA A 201 -27.55 22.21 24.77
N PRO A 202 -27.95 21.51 25.84
CA PRO A 202 -27.14 20.46 26.44
C PRO A 202 -26.76 19.34 25.45
N GLU A 203 -27.68 18.92 24.60
CA GLU A 203 -27.49 17.93 23.53
C GLU A 203 -26.48 18.38 22.49
N ASP A 204 -26.51 19.67 22.09
CA ASP A 204 -25.52 20.22 21.16
C ASP A 204 -24.10 20.19 21.76
N LYS A 205 -23.99 20.54 23.05
CA LYS A 205 -22.72 20.49 23.79
C LYS A 205 -22.19 19.05 23.90
N TRP A 206 -23.11 18.11 24.12
CA TRP A 206 -22.78 16.69 24.24
C TRP A 206 -22.23 16.17 22.92
N ILE A 207 -22.92 16.36 21.78
CA ILE A 207 -22.44 15.84 20.48
C ILE A 207 -21.13 16.51 20.06
N LEU A 208 -20.92 17.79 20.33
CA LEU A 208 -19.66 18.47 20.08
C LEU A 208 -18.51 17.89 20.93
N SER A 209 -18.80 17.58 22.20
CA SER A 209 -17.82 16.90 23.06
C SER A 209 -17.49 15.49 22.57
N ALA A 210 -18.50 14.73 22.13
CA ALA A 210 -18.34 13.40 21.56
C ALA A 210 -17.49 13.42 20.28
N VAL A 211 -17.75 14.36 19.36
CA VAL A 211 -16.92 14.54 18.13
C VAL A 211 -15.47 14.88 18.47
N ASN A 212 -15.24 15.74 19.48
CA ASN A 212 -13.86 16.07 19.88
C ASN A 212 -13.13 14.85 20.46
N THR A 213 -13.81 14.04 21.27
CA THR A 213 -13.27 12.79 21.80
C THR A 213 -12.98 11.80 20.68
N LEU A 214 -13.94 11.61 19.76
CA LEU A 214 -13.77 10.77 18.58
C LEU A 214 -12.56 11.21 17.74
N THR A 215 -12.44 12.51 17.47
CA THR A 215 -11.32 13.06 16.68
C THR A 215 -9.98 12.70 17.31
N LYS A 216 -9.85 12.87 18.63
CA LYS A 216 -8.64 12.49 19.36
C LYS A 216 -8.37 10.99 19.23
N ASP A 217 -9.35 10.16 19.51
CA ASP A 217 -9.23 8.70 19.47
C ASP A 217 -8.88 8.19 18.08
N VAL A 218 -9.52 8.72 17.04
CA VAL A 218 -9.23 8.35 15.63
C VAL A 218 -7.82 8.75 15.27
N THR A 219 -7.38 9.95 15.62
CA THR A 219 -6.00 10.40 15.36
C THR A 219 -4.99 9.49 16.03
N GLU A 220 -5.18 9.17 17.32
CA GLU A 220 -4.26 8.27 18.04
C GLU A 220 -4.19 6.87 17.45
N ASN A 221 -5.33 6.31 16.97
CA ASN A 221 -5.33 5.00 16.30
C ASN A 221 -4.68 5.07 14.91
N MET A 222 -4.93 6.16 14.16
CA MET A 222 -4.28 6.36 12.84
C MET A 222 -2.76 6.46 12.98
N ASP A 223 -2.26 7.20 13.97
CA ASP A 223 -0.83 7.34 14.26
C ASP A 223 -0.16 5.99 14.61
N LYS A 224 -0.93 5.06 15.17
CA LYS A 224 -0.49 3.68 15.48
C LYS A 224 -0.71 2.70 14.33
N PHE A 225 -1.23 3.14 13.20
CA PHE A 225 -1.66 2.29 12.08
C PHE A 225 -2.77 1.28 12.44
N GLU A 226 -3.56 1.56 13.44
CA GLU A 226 -4.74 0.77 13.84
C GLU A 226 -5.96 1.20 13.03
N LEU A 227 -5.85 1.13 11.71
CA LEU A 227 -6.79 1.72 10.75
C LEU A 227 -8.20 1.14 10.87
N GLY A 228 -8.32 -0.16 11.10
CA GLY A 228 -9.60 -0.85 11.29
C GLY A 228 -10.34 -0.34 12.53
N ILE A 229 -9.61 -0.08 13.63
CA ILE A 229 -10.19 0.47 14.87
C ILE A 229 -10.63 1.92 14.66
N ALA A 230 -9.80 2.73 14.01
CA ALA A 230 -10.13 4.13 13.71
C ALA A 230 -11.42 4.23 12.88
N VAL A 231 -11.54 3.44 11.82
CA VAL A 231 -12.73 3.42 10.95
C VAL A 231 -13.96 2.91 11.70
N GLN A 232 -13.82 1.88 12.54
CA GLN A 232 -14.94 1.36 13.33
C GLN A 232 -15.51 2.42 14.28
N LYS A 233 -14.64 3.18 14.97
CA LYS A 233 -15.07 4.29 15.84
C LYS A 233 -15.87 5.36 15.09
N VAL A 234 -15.43 5.70 13.85
CA VAL A 234 -16.18 6.66 13.01
C VAL A 234 -17.52 6.06 12.59
N TYR A 235 -17.55 4.79 12.24
CA TYR A 235 -18.77 4.08 11.84
C TYR A 235 -19.79 4.09 12.98
N ASP A 236 -19.39 3.67 14.18
CA ASP A 236 -20.25 3.57 15.36
C ASP A 236 -20.80 4.95 15.75
N PHE A 237 -19.94 5.97 15.77
CA PHE A 237 -20.36 7.33 16.06
C PHE A 237 -21.42 7.86 15.08
N ILE A 238 -21.20 7.67 13.77
CA ILE A 238 -22.17 8.14 12.77
C ILE A 238 -23.46 7.35 12.85
N TRP A 239 -23.37 6.05 13.02
CA TRP A 239 -24.53 5.18 12.99
C TRP A 239 -25.38 5.29 14.25
N ASP A 240 -24.75 5.18 15.42
CA ASP A 240 -25.44 5.00 16.70
C ASP A 240 -25.64 6.32 17.47
N GLU A 241 -24.79 7.34 17.20
CA GLU A 241 -24.88 8.61 17.94
C GLU A 241 -25.39 9.74 17.03
N PHE A 242 -24.69 10.08 15.95
CA PHE A 242 -25.02 11.25 15.14
C PHE A 242 -26.33 11.11 14.36
N CYS A 243 -26.64 9.93 13.84
CA CYS A 243 -27.87 9.74 13.05
C CYS A 243 -29.10 9.35 13.88
N ASP A 244 -28.94 9.03 15.16
CA ASP A 244 -30.05 8.68 16.05
C ASP A 244 -30.56 9.85 16.85
N TRP A 245 -29.86 10.98 16.81
CA TRP A 245 -30.23 12.25 17.51
C TRP A 245 -30.85 13.32 16.60
#